data_e6d27c110efdd8db366d94d28bb64b5e
#
_entry.id   e6d27c110efdd8db366d94d28bb64b5e
#
_cell.length_a   1.000
_cell.length_b   1.000
_cell.length_c   1.000
_cell.angle_alpha   90.00
_cell.angle_beta   90.00
_cell.angle_gamma   90.00
#
_symmetry.space_group_name_H-M   'P 1'
#
loop_
_entity.id
_entity.type
_entity.pdbx_description
1 polymer ?
#
loop_
_entity_poly.entity_id
_entity_poly.type
_entity_poly.pdbx_seq_one_letter_code
_entity_poly.pdbx_strand_id
1 'polypeptide(L)'
;MTRRAIKITEPRSGLSATALLLPEKAPDNAAFLWAYLEEPRVVAGIHAMWTGPEISCPVPPTHLENQAYAQPLPAENATLTPQPGDIVLSYVPPRMWGGNPNAIFDIGLFYGQGARLLFPIGWLAGSVVAQVLPEKREQFAAACGAIRRNGACDVTFTRTEA
;
A
#
# COMPACT_ATOMS: atom_id res chain seq x y z
N MET A 1 -12.05 -15.36 16.68
CA MET A 1 -11.30 -14.17 17.08
C MET A 1 -11.15 -13.28 15.85
N THR A 2 -11.74 -12.09 15.86
CA THR A 2 -11.63 -11.18 14.72
C THR A 2 -10.21 -10.61 14.64
N ARG A 3 -9.71 -10.44 13.43
CA ARG A 3 -8.39 -9.89 13.14
C ARG A 3 -8.52 -8.52 12.48
N ARG A 4 -7.61 -7.61 12.83
CA ARG A 4 -7.53 -6.30 12.16
C ARG A 4 -7.31 -6.48 10.67
N ALA A 5 -8.09 -5.77 9.88
CA ALA A 5 -8.03 -5.81 8.44
C ALA A 5 -8.25 -4.41 7.85
N ILE A 6 -7.97 -4.27 6.58
CA ILE A 6 -8.29 -3.07 5.81
C ILE A 6 -9.19 -3.43 4.64
N LYS A 7 -10.17 -2.60 4.39
CA LYS A 7 -10.99 -2.67 3.18
C LYS A 7 -10.48 -1.67 2.16
N ILE A 8 -10.34 -2.10 0.92
CA ILE A 8 -9.80 -1.34 -0.20
C ILE A 8 -10.84 -1.31 -1.30
N THR A 9 -11.29 -0.13 -1.70
CA THR A 9 -12.32 0.03 -2.74
C THR A 9 -11.95 1.08 -3.78
N GLU A 10 -12.32 0.83 -5.03
CA GLU A 10 -12.28 1.80 -6.11
C GLU A 10 -13.45 1.53 -7.08
N PRO A 11 -14.39 2.48 -7.25
CA PRO A 11 -15.66 2.21 -7.94
C PRO A 11 -15.54 1.89 -9.43
N ARG A 12 -14.69 2.60 -10.17
CA ARG A 12 -14.59 2.44 -11.64
C ARG A 12 -14.10 1.06 -12.04
N SER A 13 -13.16 0.50 -11.28
CA SER A 13 -12.62 -0.84 -11.52
C SER A 13 -13.46 -1.94 -10.89
N GLY A 14 -14.35 -1.58 -9.98
CA GLY A 14 -15.07 -2.54 -9.15
C GLY A 14 -14.21 -3.13 -8.04
N LEU A 15 -13.06 -2.52 -7.71
CA LEU A 15 -12.19 -3.00 -6.64
C LEU A 15 -12.93 -2.99 -5.30
N SER A 16 -13.00 -4.16 -4.68
CA SER A 16 -13.54 -4.37 -3.34
C SER A 16 -12.81 -5.55 -2.70
N ALA A 17 -11.75 -5.26 -1.98
CA ALA A 17 -10.91 -6.27 -1.35
C ALA A 17 -10.78 -6.03 0.15
N THR A 18 -10.56 -7.11 0.89
CA THR A 18 -10.19 -7.08 2.31
C THR A 18 -8.80 -7.68 2.44
N ALA A 19 -7.92 -6.99 3.14
CA ALA A 19 -6.58 -7.47 3.43
C ALA A 19 -6.35 -7.54 4.94
N LEU A 20 -5.87 -8.68 5.41
CA LEU A 20 -5.52 -8.89 6.82
C LEU A 20 -4.21 -8.18 7.14
N LEU A 21 -4.19 -7.37 8.18
CA LEU A 21 -2.96 -6.80 8.73
C LEU A 21 -2.08 -7.88 9.35
N LEU A 22 -0.77 -7.66 9.29
CA LEU A 22 0.26 -8.58 9.77
C LEU A 22 1.07 -7.96 10.94
N PRO A 23 0.43 -7.58 12.06
CA PRO A 23 1.12 -6.89 13.15
C PRO A 23 2.21 -7.74 13.82
N GLU A 24 2.13 -9.04 13.74
CA GLU A 24 3.14 -9.96 14.26
C GLU A 24 4.41 -10.00 13.40
N LYS A 25 4.33 -9.59 12.14
CA LYS A 25 5.47 -9.57 11.20
C LYS A 25 5.99 -8.16 10.92
N ALA A 26 5.11 -7.17 10.96
CA ALA A 26 5.41 -5.78 10.67
C ALA A 26 4.71 -4.86 11.70
N PRO A 27 5.13 -4.92 12.98
CA PRO A 27 4.41 -4.25 14.07
C PRO A 27 4.28 -2.73 13.89
N ASP A 28 5.39 -2.04 13.60
CA ASP A 28 5.38 -0.58 13.47
C ASP A 28 4.65 -0.13 12.20
N ASN A 29 4.85 -0.84 11.09
CA ASN A 29 4.17 -0.56 9.82
C ASN A 29 2.66 -0.82 9.92
N ALA A 30 2.25 -1.90 10.57
CA ALA A 30 0.84 -2.19 10.81
C ALA A 30 0.20 -1.18 11.76
N ALA A 31 0.93 -0.74 12.79
CA ALA A 31 0.48 0.31 13.70
C ALA A 31 0.30 1.65 12.98
N PHE A 32 1.25 2.03 12.13
CA PHE A 32 1.12 3.22 11.28
C PHE A 32 -0.16 3.16 10.45
N LEU A 33 -0.34 2.08 9.70
CA LEU A 33 -1.48 1.96 8.80
C LEU A 33 -2.81 1.95 9.57
N TRP A 34 -2.85 1.27 10.72
CA TRP A 34 -4.02 1.26 11.58
C TRP A 34 -4.35 2.64 12.15
N ALA A 35 -3.35 3.41 12.58
CA ALA A 35 -3.55 4.77 13.07
C ALA A 35 -3.97 5.72 11.93
N TYR A 36 -3.29 5.65 10.79
CA TYR A 36 -3.61 6.45 9.61
C TYR A 36 -5.06 6.28 9.16
N LEU A 37 -5.58 5.06 9.26
CA LEU A 37 -6.94 4.70 8.87
C LEU A 37 -7.94 4.80 10.03
N GLU A 38 -7.67 5.59 11.06
CA GLU A 38 -8.66 5.87 12.12
C GLU A 38 -9.95 6.44 11.53
N GLU A 39 -9.81 7.21 10.47
CA GLU A 39 -10.91 7.62 9.61
C GLU A 39 -10.70 7.05 8.20
N PRO A 40 -11.78 6.85 7.41
CA PRO A 40 -11.64 6.48 6.00
C PRO A 40 -10.74 7.46 5.25
N ARG A 41 -9.85 6.95 4.41
CA ARG A 41 -8.94 7.76 3.60
C ARG A 41 -9.16 7.51 2.11
N VAL A 42 -9.25 8.58 1.36
CA VAL A 42 -9.22 8.55 -0.11
C VAL A 42 -7.83 8.99 -0.55
N VAL A 43 -7.16 8.11 -1.27
CA VAL A 43 -5.78 8.32 -1.73
C VAL A 43 -5.73 8.15 -3.23
N ALA A 44 -5.11 9.11 -3.92
CA ALA A 44 -4.91 8.99 -5.36
C ALA A 44 -4.03 7.77 -5.68
N GLY A 45 -4.50 6.94 -6.60
CA GLY A 45 -3.81 5.74 -7.06
C GLY A 45 -3.48 5.81 -8.54
N ILE A 46 -2.32 5.27 -8.89
CA ILE A 46 -1.88 5.16 -10.27
C ILE A 46 -1.12 3.84 -10.46
N HIS A 47 -1.24 3.25 -11.65
CA HIS A 47 -0.44 2.06 -11.95
C HIS A 47 1.05 2.43 -11.95
N ALA A 48 1.86 1.65 -11.23
CA ALA A 48 3.29 1.89 -11.11
C ALA A 48 4.02 1.78 -12.46
N MET A 49 5.08 2.56 -12.63
CA MET A 49 5.88 2.59 -13.85
C MET A 49 7.14 1.72 -13.77
N TRP A 50 7.63 1.39 -12.58
CA TRP A 50 8.92 0.70 -12.40
C TRP A 50 8.82 -0.68 -11.78
N THR A 51 7.82 -0.91 -10.95
CA THR A 51 7.73 -2.07 -10.05
C THR A 51 6.97 -3.27 -10.62
N GLY A 52 6.33 -3.11 -11.77
CA GLY A 52 5.51 -4.16 -12.37
C GLY A 52 4.04 -4.07 -11.94
N PRO A 53 3.38 -5.20 -11.60
CA PRO A 53 1.94 -5.22 -11.35
C PRO A 53 1.58 -4.63 -9.98
N GLU A 54 1.65 -3.32 -9.88
CA GLU A 54 1.34 -2.54 -8.67
C GLU A 54 0.43 -1.35 -8.98
N ILE A 55 -0.52 -1.09 -8.09
CA ILE A 55 -1.17 0.22 -7.97
C ILE A 55 -0.50 0.95 -6.81
N SER A 56 0.15 2.07 -7.11
CA SER A 56 0.83 2.92 -6.13
C SER A 56 -0.14 3.97 -5.59
N CYS A 57 -0.25 4.05 -4.28
CA CYS A 57 -1.12 4.99 -3.57
C CYS A 57 -0.30 5.79 -2.54
N PRO A 58 0.45 6.81 -2.97
CA PRO A 58 1.23 7.64 -2.06
C PRO A 58 0.34 8.41 -1.09
N VAL A 59 0.64 8.31 0.20
CA VAL A 59 -0.09 9.06 1.22
C VAL A 59 0.19 10.56 1.03
N PRO A 60 -0.85 11.40 0.85
CA PRO A 60 -0.64 12.84 0.71
C PRO A 60 0.07 13.43 1.94
N PRO A 61 1.09 14.29 1.77
CA PRO A 61 1.77 14.93 2.89
C PRO A 61 0.82 15.66 3.85
N THR A 62 -0.25 16.24 3.33
CA THR A 62 -1.29 16.90 4.14
C THR A 62 -2.01 15.98 5.12
N HIS A 63 -2.05 14.68 4.84
CA HIS A 63 -2.63 13.68 5.76
C HIS A 63 -1.70 13.36 6.94
N LEU A 64 -0.43 13.73 6.83
CA LEU A 64 0.62 13.40 7.80
C LEU A 64 1.00 14.58 8.71
N GLU A 65 0.56 15.78 8.36
CA GLU A 65 0.88 17.00 9.11
C GLU A 65 0.38 16.90 10.56
N ASN A 66 1.29 17.14 11.51
CA ASN A 66 1.00 17.12 12.94
C ASN A 66 0.46 15.80 13.48
N GLN A 67 0.69 14.70 12.77
CA GLN A 67 0.26 13.38 13.18
C GLN A 67 1.38 12.63 13.91
N ALA A 68 1.08 12.13 15.11
CA ALA A 68 2.05 11.40 15.93
C ALA A 68 2.57 10.12 15.24
N TYR A 69 1.74 9.47 14.40
CA TYR A 69 2.12 8.27 13.67
C TYR A 69 3.03 8.53 12.45
N ALA A 70 3.19 9.79 12.03
CA ALA A 70 4.00 10.16 10.87
C ALA A 70 5.51 10.18 11.21
N GLN A 71 6.03 9.05 11.67
CA GLN A 71 7.43 8.86 12.04
C GLN A 71 8.14 7.97 11.03
N PRO A 72 9.48 8.02 10.95
CA PRO A 72 10.23 7.06 10.14
C PRO A 72 9.84 5.62 10.46
N LEU A 73 9.64 4.80 9.42
CA LEU A 73 9.26 3.40 9.56
C LEU A 73 10.44 2.49 9.29
N PRO A 74 10.69 1.48 10.14
CA PRO A 74 11.70 0.47 9.88
C PRO A 74 11.25 -0.49 8.78
N ALA A 75 12.20 -1.17 8.16
CA ALA A 75 11.91 -2.29 7.26
C ALA A 75 11.50 -3.51 8.09
N GLU A 76 10.27 -3.96 7.93
CA GLU A 76 9.70 -5.09 8.66
C GLU A 76 9.00 -6.02 7.68
N ASN A 77 9.17 -7.34 7.81
CA ASN A 77 8.65 -8.29 6.83
C ASN A 77 8.95 -7.82 5.40
N ALA A 78 10.16 -7.31 5.21
CA ALA A 78 10.57 -6.58 4.02
C ALA A 78 10.84 -7.52 2.86
N THR A 79 10.51 -7.05 1.65
CA THR A 79 10.76 -7.78 0.41
C THR A 79 11.22 -6.83 -0.68
N LEU A 80 11.99 -7.37 -1.63
CA LEU A 80 12.27 -6.73 -2.92
C LEU A 80 11.36 -7.24 -4.03
N THR A 81 10.64 -8.35 -3.78
CA THR A 81 9.83 -9.06 -4.77
C THR A 81 8.43 -9.36 -4.23
N PRO A 82 7.57 -8.33 -4.07
CA PRO A 82 6.21 -8.56 -3.61
C PRO A 82 5.46 -9.61 -4.42
N GLN A 83 4.59 -10.34 -3.76
CA GLN A 83 3.78 -11.41 -4.35
C GLN A 83 2.33 -10.94 -4.57
N PRO A 84 1.58 -11.63 -5.44
CA PRO A 84 0.16 -11.30 -5.66
C PRO A 84 -0.65 -11.30 -4.36
N GLY A 85 -1.35 -10.19 -4.11
CA GLY A 85 -2.13 -10.00 -2.90
C GLY A 85 -1.39 -9.30 -1.75
N ASP A 86 -0.09 -9.03 -1.91
CA ASP A 86 0.67 -8.27 -0.91
C ASP A 86 0.29 -6.79 -0.94
N ILE A 87 0.01 -6.25 0.23
CA ILE A 87 -0.09 -4.81 0.46
C ILE A 87 1.22 -4.37 1.11
N VAL A 88 1.94 -3.51 0.42
CA VAL A 88 3.30 -3.12 0.81
C VAL A 88 3.33 -1.65 1.19
N LEU A 89 3.84 -1.37 2.37
CA LEU A 89 4.10 -0.01 2.81
C LEU A 89 5.58 0.29 2.57
N SER A 90 5.84 1.26 1.70
CA SER A 90 7.19 1.71 1.38
C SER A 90 7.42 3.08 2.02
N TYR A 91 8.45 3.17 2.85
CA TYR A 91 8.91 4.42 3.45
C TYR A 91 10.19 4.88 2.77
N VAL A 92 10.15 6.10 2.19
CA VAL A 92 11.32 6.73 1.59
C VAL A 92 11.71 7.93 2.46
N PRO A 93 12.92 7.93 3.04
CA PRO A 93 13.37 9.06 3.87
C PRO A 93 13.38 10.39 3.11
N PRO A 94 13.28 11.52 3.81
CA PRO A 94 13.40 12.83 3.19
C PRO A 94 14.65 12.95 2.32
N ARG A 95 14.52 13.59 1.17
CA ARG A 95 15.57 13.88 0.18
C ARG A 95 16.13 12.68 -0.59
N MET A 96 15.75 11.46 -0.25
CA MET A 96 16.24 10.27 -0.97
C MET A 96 15.66 10.20 -2.38
N TRP A 97 14.40 10.60 -2.56
CA TRP A 97 13.75 10.60 -3.88
C TRP A 97 13.87 11.98 -4.55
N GLY A 98 14.91 12.13 -5.43
CA GLY A 98 15.07 13.34 -6.22
C GLY A 98 15.17 14.64 -5.40
N GLY A 99 15.65 14.58 -4.17
CA GLY A 99 15.75 15.73 -3.29
C GLY A 99 14.42 16.20 -2.66
N ASN A 100 13.32 15.45 -2.83
CA ASN A 100 12.05 15.75 -2.19
C ASN A 100 12.25 15.96 -0.68
N PRO A 101 11.91 17.11 -0.11
CA PRO A 101 12.14 17.40 1.31
C PRO A 101 11.26 16.57 2.24
N ASN A 102 10.15 16.02 1.74
CA ASN A 102 9.22 15.21 2.51
C ASN A 102 9.56 13.73 2.41
N ALA A 103 9.35 12.98 3.50
CA ALA A 103 9.31 11.53 3.44
C ALA A 103 8.13 11.07 2.58
N ILE A 104 8.29 9.94 1.90
CA ILE A 104 7.22 9.31 1.13
C ILE A 104 6.75 8.06 1.89
N PHE A 105 5.45 7.96 2.07
CA PHE A 105 4.76 6.78 2.57
C PHE A 105 3.85 6.29 1.45
N ASP A 106 4.20 5.20 0.80
CA ASP A 106 3.45 4.66 -0.33
C ASP A 106 2.76 3.35 0.06
N ILE A 107 1.46 3.28 -0.21
CA ILE A 107 0.68 2.06 -0.05
C ILE A 107 0.60 1.39 -1.43
N GLY A 108 1.37 0.32 -1.62
CA GLY A 108 1.41 -0.43 -2.87
C GLY A 108 0.47 -1.63 -2.84
N LEU A 109 -0.39 -1.72 -3.86
CA LEU A 109 -1.29 -2.84 -4.07
C LEU A 109 -0.68 -3.75 -5.13
N PHE A 110 -0.03 -4.84 -4.71
CA PHE A 110 0.61 -5.79 -5.62
C PHE A 110 -0.36 -6.90 -6.00
N TYR A 111 -0.61 -7.06 -7.30
CA TYR A 111 -1.71 -7.90 -7.76
C TYR A 111 -1.30 -9.02 -8.73
N GLY A 112 -0.04 -9.09 -9.12
CA GLY A 112 0.44 -10.06 -10.10
C GLY A 112 1.86 -10.56 -9.83
N GLN A 113 2.31 -11.48 -10.64
CA GLN A 113 3.66 -12.04 -10.60
C GLN A 113 4.70 -11.09 -11.21
N GLY A 114 5.95 -11.22 -10.78
CA GLY A 114 7.09 -10.54 -11.37
C GLY A 114 7.32 -9.12 -10.85
N ALA A 115 6.65 -8.71 -9.76
CA ALA A 115 6.92 -7.43 -9.14
C ALA A 115 8.34 -7.36 -8.56
N ARG A 116 8.93 -6.17 -8.63
CA ARG A 116 10.25 -5.90 -8.05
C ARG A 116 10.34 -4.45 -7.59
N LEU A 117 10.91 -4.22 -6.44
CA LEU A 117 11.05 -2.87 -5.87
C LEU A 117 12.38 -2.25 -6.32
N LEU A 118 12.53 -2.11 -7.64
CA LEU A 118 13.64 -1.44 -8.29
C LEU A 118 13.14 -0.11 -8.88
N PHE A 119 13.61 0.96 -8.29
CA PHE A 119 13.22 2.34 -8.63
C PHE A 119 14.37 3.06 -9.34
N PRO A 120 14.16 4.26 -9.90
CA PRO A 120 15.26 5.07 -10.44
C PRO A 120 16.41 5.31 -9.44
N ILE A 121 16.11 5.34 -8.16
CA ILE A 121 17.09 5.51 -7.06
C ILE A 121 17.78 4.19 -6.64
N GLY A 122 17.41 3.07 -7.26
CA GLY A 122 17.94 1.73 -6.93
C GLY A 122 16.92 0.84 -6.22
N TRP A 123 17.42 -0.23 -5.62
CA TRP A 123 16.60 -1.16 -4.86
C TRP A 123 16.18 -0.56 -3.52
N LEU A 124 14.88 -0.65 -3.21
CA LEU A 124 14.34 -0.22 -1.94
C LEU A 124 13.31 -1.25 -1.46
N ALA A 125 13.64 -1.99 -0.40
CA ALA A 125 12.73 -2.96 0.18
C ALA A 125 11.49 -2.27 0.77
N GLY A 126 10.33 -2.87 0.55
CA GLY A 126 9.07 -2.45 1.17
C GLY A 126 8.59 -3.47 2.20
N SER A 127 7.83 -3.02 3.17
CA SER A 127 7.30 -3.86 4.24
C SER A 127 5.94 -4.44 3.83
N VAL A 128 5.82 -5.77 3.76
CA VAL A 128 4.54 -6.44 3.55
C VAL A 128 3.74 -6.32 4.85
N VAL A 129 2.78 -5.39 4.85
CA VAL A 129 2.02 -4.99 6.05
C VAL A 129 0.65 -5.66 6.14
N ALA A 130 0.13 -6.09 5.01
CA ALA A 130 -1.14 -6.81 4.93
C ALA A 130 -1.17 -7.73 3.71
N GLN A 131 -2.11 -8.67 3.71
CA GLN A 131 -2.34 -9.57 2.57
C GLN A 131 -3.83 -9.69 2.28
N VAL A 132 -4.18 -9.57 1.02
CA VAL A 132 -5.55 -9.77 0.53
C VAL A 132 -5.98 -11.20 0.82
N LEU A 133 -7.19 -11.35 1.35
CA LEU A 133 -7.78 -12.66 1.62
C LEU A 133 -7.75 -13.54 0.36
N PRO A 134 -7.37 -14.82 0.48
CA PRO A 134 -7.20 -15.70 -0.68
C PRO A 134 -8.39 -15.72 -1.64
N GLU A 135 -9.60 -15.76 -1.10
CA GLU A 135 -10.85 -15.77 -1.87
C GLU A 135 -11.15 -14.46 -2.60
N LYS A 136 -10.42 -13.39 -2.27
CA LYS A 136 -10.57 -12.06 -2.90
C LYS A 136 -9.47 -11.74 -3.91
N ARG A 137 -8.42 -12.57 -4.01
CA ARG A 137 -7.24 -12.27 -4.82
C ARG A 137 -7.53 -12.19 -6.32
N GLU A 138 -8.41 -13.04 -6.82
CA GLU A 138 -8.77 -13.04 -8.25
C GLU A 138 -9.50 -11.75 -8.62
N GLN A 139 -10.51 -11.37 -7.85
CA GLN A 139 -11.24 -10.11 -8.04
C GLN A 139 -10.32 -8.89 -7.87
N PHE A 140 -9.45 -8.92 -6.87
CA PHE A 140 -8.44 -7.90 -6.63
C PHE A 140 -7.51 -7.72 -7.84
N ALA A 141 -6.99 -8.81 -8.39
CA ALA A 141 -6.11 -8.75 -9.55
C ALA A 141 -6.82 -8.23 -10.80
N ALA A 142 -8.05 -8.66 -11.04
CA ALA A 142 -8.86 -8.18 -12.17
C ALA A 142 -9.16 -6.68 -12.06
N ALA A 143 -9.52 -6.21 -10.87
CA ALA A 143 -9.81 -4.80 -10.62
C ALA A 143 -8.55 -3.93 -10.78
N CYS A 144 -7.42 -4.34 -10.23
CA CYS A 144 -6.15 -3.62 -10.41
C CYS A 144 -5.73 -3.57 -11.88
N GLY A 145 -5.94 -4.66 -12.62
CA GLY A 145 -5.74 -4.68 -14.08
C GLY A 145 -6.66 -3.70 -14.82
N ALA A 146 -7.89 -3.51 -14.35
CA ALA A 146 -8.80 -2.49 -14.88
C ALA A 146 -8.30 -1.07 -14.57
N ILE A 147 -7.77 -0.82 -13.39
CA ILE A 147 -7.16 0.48 -13.03
C ILE A 147 -6.00 0.80 -13.99
N ARG A 148 -5.19 -0.19 -14.34
CA ARG A 148 -4.13 -0.01 -15.33
C ARG A 148 -4.66 0.56 -16.66
N ARG A 149 -5.82 0.08 -17.11
CA ARG A 149 -6.44 0.54 -18.37
C ARG A 149 -7.19 1.86 -18.21
N ASN A 150 -7.83 2.06 -17.06
CA ASN A 150 -8.66 3.23 -16.79
C ASN A 150 -7.84 4.50 -16.50
N GLY A 151 -6.61 4.35 -15.99
CA GLY A 151 -5.76 5.45 -15.57
C GLY A 151 -5.90 5.79 -14.09
N ALA A 152 -5.39 6.95 -13.70
CA ALA A 152 -5.40 7.43 -12.31
C ALA A 152 -6.82 7.42 -11.72
N CYS A 153 -6.90 7.07 -10.43
CA CYS A 153 -8.16 6.89 -9.71
C CYS A 153 -8.02 7.30 -8.25
N ASP A 154 -9.13 7.27 -7.53
CA ASP A 154 -9.16 7.48 -6.09
C ASP A 154 -9.49 6.16 -5.39
N VAL A 155 -8.55 5.68 -4.58
CA VAL A 155 -8.69 4.46 -3.80
C VAL A 155 -9.10 4.80 -2.37
N THR A 156 -10.14 4.17 -1.87
CA THR A 156 -10.59 4.35 -0.49
C THR A 156 -10.10 3.20 0.37
N PHE A 157 -9.48 3.56 1.49
CA PHE A 157 -9.01 2.63 2.52
C PHE A 157 -9.79 2.86 3.80
N THR A 158 -10.26 1.78 4.43
CA THR A 158 -10.96 1.83 5.73
C THR A 158 -10.50 0.72 6.65
N ARG A 159 -10.53 0.97 7.96
CA ARG A 159 -10.40 -0.10 8.96
C ARG A 159 -11.58 -1.06 8.86
N THR A 160 -11.31 -2.34 9.07
CA THR A 160 -12.34 -3.36 9.23
C THR A 160 -11.80 -4.51 10.09
N GLU A 161 -12.63 -5.49 10.33
CA GLU A 161 -12.27 -6.75 10.98
C GLU A 161 -12.69 -7.92 10.09
N ALA A 162 -11.93 -9.00 10.14
CA ALA A 162 -12.20 -10.22 9.39
C ALA A 162 -11.83 -11.47 10.20
#